data_ebb4df3707db95296b8e8a760e55b969
#
_entry.id   ebb4df3707db95296b8e8a760e55b969
#
_cell.length_a   1.000
_cell.length_b   1.000
_cell.length_c   1.000
_cell.angle_alpha   90.00
_cell.angle_beta   90.00
_cell.angle_gamma   90.00
#
_symmetry.space_group_name_H-M   'P 1'
#
loop_
_entity.id
_entity.type
_entity.pdbx_description
1 polymer ?
#
loop_
_entity_poly.entity_id
_entity_poly.type
_entity_poly.pdbx_seq_one_letter_code
_entity_poly.pdbx_strand_id
1 'polypeptide(L)'
;LSNAIEKAQMKIEGNNYGIREQLLKFDEVNNEQREVIYKERRKVLDGDNMRDLVLKMITDIVENAVDMSVSDEDTAEKWDLTELNNLLLPIIPLKSVVLTDEQKKSMKKNELKHTLKEAAIKLYETKEAEFPEPEQIREIERVVLLKVIDNKWMSHLDDMDALREGIGLQAYGQRDPVVEYKMAAFDMFNSMITSIQEDTVRML
;
A
#
# COMPACT_ATOMS: atom_id res chain seq x y z
N LEU A 1 -53.50 21.31 9.27
CA LEU A 1 -52.89 20.03 9.75
C LEU A 1 -52.32 19.22 8.57
N SER A 2 -53.07 19.02 7.48
CA SER A 2 -52.67 18.23 6.28
C SER A 2 -51.37 18.78 5.63
N ASN A 3 -51.28 20.07 5.32
CA ASN A 3 -50.09 20.72 4.72
C ASN A 3 -48.87 20.67 5.61
N ALA A 4 -49.00 20.63 6.94
CA ALA A 4 -47.84 20.53 7.84
C ALA A 4 -47.29 19.11 7.84
N ILE A 5 -48.15 18.11 7.78
CA ILE A 5 -47.77 16.69 7.70
C ILE A 5 -47.10 16.41 6.34
N GLU A 6 -47.65 16.92 5.25
CA GLU A 6 -47.09 16.77 3.88
C GLU A 6 -45.70 17.39 3.78
N LYS A 7 -45.48 18.61 4.33
CA LYS A 7 -44.14 19.24 4.40
C LYS A 7 -43.17 18.46 5.25
N ALA A 8 -43.61 17.87 6.37
CA ALA A 8 -42.77 17.04 7.20
C ALA A 8 -42.36 15.74 6.48
N GLN A 9 -43.30 15.09 5.77
CA GLN A 9 -43.02 13.91 4.96
C GLN A 9 -42.04 14.22 3.84
N MET A 10 -42.24 15.29 3.05
CA MET A 10 -41.29 15.70 2.01
C MET A 10 -39.87 15.96 2.56
N LYS A 11 -39.78 16.54 3.75
CA LYS A 11 -38.48 16.79 4.39
C LYS A 11 -37.78 15.48 4.81
N ILE A 12 -38.55 14.53 5.36
CA ILE A 12 -38.05 13.21 5.74
C ILE A 12 -37.60 12.42 4.51
N GLU A 13 -38.42 12.42 3.45
CA GLU A 13 -38.11 11.76 2.17
C GLU A 13 -36.85 12.36 1.52
N GLY A 14 -36.70 13.70 1.52
CA GLY A 14 -35.53 14.39 1.02
C GLY A 14 -34.25 14.04 1.80
N ASN A 15 -34.35 13.98 3.14
CA ASN A 15 -33.23 13.56 3.95
C ASN A 15 -32.84 12.08 3.71
N ASN A 16 -33.82 11.19 3.63
CA ASN A 16 -33.61 9.78 3.34
C ASN A 16 -33.01 9.57 1.95
N TYR A 17 -33.42 10.36 0.96
CA TYR A 17 -32.82 10.33 -0.37
C TYR A 17 -31.35 10.73 -0.35
N GLY A 18 -31.00 11.84 0.34
CA GLY A 18 -29.62 12.29 0.47
C GLY A 18 -28.70 11.26 1.16
N ILE A 19 -29.20 10.63 2.22
CA ILE A 19 -28.47 9.55 2.91
C ILE A 19 -28.24 8.36 1.97
N ARG A 20 -29.25 7.93 1.24
CA ARG A 20 -29.12 6.82 0.26
C ARG A 20 -28.13 7.15 -0.84
N GLU A 21 -28.13 8.37 -1.36
CA GLU A 21 -27.19 8.81 -2.39
C GLU A 21 -25.73 8.77 -1.87
N GLN A 22 -25.49 9.20 -0.63
CA GLN A 22 -24.16 9.10 0.00
C GLN A 22 -23.71 7.64 0.16
N LEU A 23 -24.59 6.77 0.64
CA LEU A 23 -24.27 5.35 0.80
C LEU A 23 -23.92 4.69 -0.54
N LEU A 24 -24.63 5.02 -1.61
CA LEU A 24 -24.29 4.53 -2.96
C LEU A 24 -22.91 4.98 -3.42
N LYS A 25 -22.51 6.23 -3.11
CA LYS A 25 -21.17 6.74 -3.44
C LYS A 25 -20.06 6.06 -2.61
N PHE A 26 -20.35 5.68 -1.38
CA PHE A 26 -19.42 4.91 -0.56
C PHE A 26 -19.25 3.48 -1.09
N ASP A 27 -20.36 2.82 -1.44
CA ASP A 27 -20.36 1.49 -2.03
C ASP A 27 -19.63 1.45 -3.38
N GLU A 28 -19.72 2.51 -4.18
CA GLU A 28 -18.99 2.66 -5.45
C GLU A 28 -17.46 2.61 -5.23
N VAL A 29 -16.94 3.35 -4.25
CA VAL A 29 -15.51 3.33 -3.90
C VAL A 29 -15.06 1.93 -3.48
N ASN A 30 -15.83 1.26 -2.62
CA ASN A 30 -15.52 -0.09 -2.18
C ASN A 30 -15.51 -1.09 -3.34
N ASN A 31 -16.44 -0.95 -4.30
CA ASN A 31 -16.48 -1.80 -5.48
C ASN A 31 -15.29 -1.57 -6.41
N GLU A 32 -14.90 -0.32 -6.65
CA GLU A 32 -13.70 0.01 -7.45
C GLU A 32 -12.43 -0.62 -6.85
N GLN A 33 -12.24 -0.49 -5.55
CA GLN A 33 -11.10 -1.10 -4.85
C GLN A 33 -11.13 -2.63 -4.92
N ARG A 34 -12.32 -3.23 -4.77
CA ARG A 34 -12.53 -4.68 -4.91
C ARG A 34 -12.15 -5.17 -6.29
N GLU A 35 -12.56 -4.48 -7.33
CA GLU A 35 -12.22 -4.84 -8.72
C GLU A 35 -10.71 -4.83 -8.95
N VAL A 36 -9.99 -3.83 -8.42
CA VAL A 36 -8.53 -3.76 -8.51
C VAL A 36 -7.88 -4.97 -7.82
N ILE A 37 -8.23 -5.25 -6.57
CA ILE A 37 -7.64 -6.36 -5.81
C ILE A 37 -7.97 -7.72 -6.44
N TYR A 38 -9.20 -7.93 -6.89
CA TYR A 38 -9.59 -9.19 -7.53
C TYR A 38 -8.89 -9.41 -8.86
N LYS A 39 -8.66 -8.34 -9.62
CA LYS A 39 -7.88 -8.39 -10.85
C LYS A 39 -6.41 -8.77 -10.59
N GLU A 40 -5.77 -8.13 -9.61
CA GLU A 40 -4.39 -8.46 -9.24
C GLU A 40 -4.28 -9.89 -8.70
N ARG A 41 -5.19 -10.30 -7.81
CA ARG A 41 -5.26 -11.67 -7.31
C ARG A 41 -5.42 -12.70 -8.43
N ARG A 42 -6.23 -12.39 -9.44
CA ARG A 42 -6.46 -13.27 -10.59
C ARG A 42 -5.22 -13.44 -11.44
N LYS A 43 -4.45 -12.38 -11.69
CA LYS A 43 -3.17 -12.47 -12.41
C LYS A 43 -2.21 -13.45 -11.72
N VAL A 44 -2.13 -13.41 -10.40
CA VAL A 44 -1.31 -14.33 -9.60
C VAL A 44 -1.78 -15.78 -9.77
N LEU A 45 -3.10 -16.01 -9.77
CA LEU A 45 -3.69 -17.33 -9.97
C LEU A 45 -3.50 -17.86 -11.39
N ASP A 46 -3.62 -16.99 -12.39
CA ASP A 46 -3.50 -17.34 -13.81
C ASP A 46 -2.05 -17.58 -14.25
N GLY A 47 -1.07 -17.36 -13.36
CA GLY A 47 0.33 -17.72 -13.57
C GLY A 47 1.20 -16.59 -14.13
N ASP A 48 0.91 -15.34 -13.80
CA ASP A 48 1.81 -14.21 -14.09
C ASP A 48 3.24 -14.53 -13.61
N ASN A 49 4.22 -13.91 -14.26
CA ASN A 49 5.62 -14.10 -13.93
C ASN A 49 5.91 -13.61 -12.50
N MET A 50 5.88 -14.55 -11.56
CA MET A 50 6.05 -14.27 -10.13
C MET A 50 7.40 -13.63 -9.83
N ARG A 51 8.47 -14.06 -10.54
CA ARG A 51 9.80 -13.50 -10.36
C ARG A 51 9.83 -12.00 -10.65
N ASP A 52 9.30 -11.57 -11.78
CA ASP A 52 9.28 -10.16 -12.16
C ASP A 52 8.45 -9.33 -11.18
N LEU A 53 7.35 -9.90 -10.69
CA LEU A 53 6.50 -9.25 -9.71
C LEU A 53 7.21 -9.05 -8.36
N VAL A 54 7.91 -10.06 -7.86
CA VAL A 54 8.70 -9.97 -6.62
C VAL A 54 9.86 -8.99 -6.78
N LEU A 55 10.59 -9.03 -7.91
CA LEU A 55 11.67 -8.08 -8.18
C LEU A 55 11.16 -6.63 -8.23
N LYS A 56 9.97 -6.42 -8.79
CA LYS A 56 9.33 -5.10 -8.77
C LYS A 56 9.01 -4.67 -7.34
N MET A 57 8.41 -5.53 -6.52
CA MET A 57 8.11 -5.22 -5.12
C MET A 57 9.39 -4.85 -4.35
N ILE A 58 10.47 -5.61 -4.50
CA ILE A 58 11.77 -5.31 -3.88
C ILE A 58 12.28 -3.94 -4.32
N THR A 59 12.18 -3.63 -5.61
CA THR A 59 12.60 -2.34 -6.17
C THR A 59 11.80 -1.18 -5.58
N ASP A 60 10.47 -1.32 -5.56
CA ASP A 60 9.55 -0.30 -5.04
C ASP A 60 9.81 -0.04 -3.54
N ILE A 61 10.04 -1.09 -2.75
CA ILE A 61 10.35 -0.98 -1.31
C ILE A 61 11.66 -0.20 -1.09
N VAL A 62 12.71 -0.53 -1.83
CA VAL A 62 14.00 0.17 -1.73
C VAL A 62 13.86 1.64 -2.14
N GLU A 63 13.18 1.92 -3.24
CA GLU A 63 12.94 3.29 -3.71
C GLU A 63 12.18 4.11 -2.69
N ASN A 64 11.08 3.57 -2.15
CA ASN A 64 10.27 4.24 -1.15
C ASN A 64 11.06 4.51 0.14
N ALA A 65 11.81 3.53 0.64
CA ALA A 65 12.64 3.70 1.84
C ALA A 65 13.67 4.82 1.67
N VAL A 66 14.35 4.87 0.51
CA VAL A 66 15.31 5.95 0.21
C VAL A 66 14.59 7.28 0.03
N ASP A 67 13.44 7.32 -0.64
CA ASP A 67 12.71 8.57 -0.87
C ASP A 67 12.17 9.19 0.43
N MET A 68 11.82 8.38 1.39
CA MET A 68 11.35 8.83 2.71
C MET A 68 12.49 9.34 3.60
N SER A 69 13.69 8.75 3.49
CA SER A 69 14.81 9.01 4.41
C SER A 69 15.85 9.99 3.86
N VAL A 70 15.87 10.21 2.54
CA VAL A 70 16.92 10.94 1.86
C VAL A 70 16.32 12.04 0.98
N SER A 71 16.66 13.30 1.30
CA SER A 71 16.28 14.45 0.47
C SER A 71 17.23 14.63 -0.72
N ASP A 72 16.69 15.03 -1.87
CA ASP A 72 17.47 15.36 -3.06
C ASP A 72 18.27 16.67 -2.91
N GLU A 73 17.85 17.55 -2.00
CA GLU A 73 18.48 18.85 -1.75
C GLU A 73 19.68 18.76 -0.81
N ASP A 74 19.80 17.65 -0.07
CA ASP A 74 20.86 17.47 0.93
C ASP A 74 22.06 16.70 0.37
N THR A 75 23.24 17.06 0.86
CA THR A 75 24.46 16.25 0.64
C THR A 75 24.42 14.97 1.46
N ALA A 76 25.09 13.92 0.99
CA ALA A 76 25.08 12.61 1.65
C ALA A 76 25.58 12.62 3.10
N GLU A 77 26.30 13.69 3.52
CA GLU A 77 26.70 13.92 4.91
C GLU A 77 25.51 14.16 5.86
N LYS A 78 24.40 14.67 5.33
CA LYS A 78 23.20 15.04 6.11
C LYS A 78 22.10 13.98 6.08
N TRP A 79 22.28 12.91 5.30
CA TRP A 79 21.26 11.89 5.17
C TRP A 79 21.03 11.11 6.46
N ASP A 80 19.78 10.89 6.82
CA ASP A 80 19.42 10.06 7.96
C ASP A 80 19.43 8.56 7.59
N LEU A 81 20.63 7.98 7.63
CA LEU A 81 20.82 6.56 7.37
C LEU A 81 20.24 5.67 8.48
N THR A 82 19.99 6.20 9.66
CA THR A 82 19.34 5.47 10.75
C THR A 82 17.88 5.22 10.40
N GLU A 83 17.17 6.23 9.91
CA GLU A 83 15.80 6.10 9.44
C GLU A 83 15.72 5.14 8.26
N LEU A 84 16.61 5.28 7.27
CA LEU A 84 16.69 4.35 6.13
C LEU A 84 16.87 2.90 6.58
N ASN A 85 17.78 2.63 7.49
CA ASN A 85 17.98 1.29 8.03
C ASN A 85 16.76 0.77 8.78
N ASN A 86 16.09 1.62 9.56
CA ASN A 86 14.88 1.25 10.29
C ASN A 86 13.70 0.91 9.37
N LEU A 87 13.60 1.56 8.23
CA LEU A 87 12.56 1.29 7.23
C LEU A 87 12.86 0.03 6.41
N LEU A 88 14.11 -0.15 5.99
CA LEU A 88 14.48 -1.17 5.00
C LEU A 88 14.82 -2.53 5.62
N LEU A 89 15.65 -2.55 6.68
CA LEU A 89 16.21 -3.80 7.20
C LEU A 89 15.19 -4.77 7.81
N PRO A 90 14.06 -4.33 8.40
CA PRO A 90 13.01 -5.24 8.86
C PRO A 90 12.27 -5.97 7.74
N ILE A 91 12.36 -5.46 6.50
CA ILE A 91 11.69 -6.03 5.33
C ILE A 91 12.68 -6.82 4.49
N ILE A 92 13.83 -6.23 4.17
CA ILE A 92 14.90 -6.84 3.38
C ILE A 92 16.15 -6.89 4.26
N PRO A 93 16.60 -8.07 4.72
CA PRO A 93 17.69 -8.22 5.69
C PRO A 93 19.07 -7.99 5.05
N LEU A 94 19.31 -6.78 4.57
CA LEU A 94 20.60 -6.33 4.07
C LEU A 94 21.56 -6.05 5.22
N LYS A 95 22.83 -5.86 4.89
CA LYS A 95 23.78 -5.26 5.83
C LYS A 95 23.37 -3.80 6.09
N SER A 96 23.56 -3.34 7.33
CA SER A 96 23.31 -1.96 7.70
C SER A 96 23.99 -0.99 6.72
N VAL A 97 23.21 -0.05 6.21
CA VAL A 97 23.70 0.97 5.27
C VAL A 97 24.57 1.96 6.03
N VAL A 98 25.85 1.98 5.71
CA VAL A 98 26.84 2.92 6.26
C VAL A 98 27.63 3.46 5.09
N LEU A 99 27.78 4.78 5.01
CA LEU A 99 28.59 5.44 4.00
C LEU A 99 30.00 5.73 4.52
N THR A 100 30.99 5.48 3.69
CA THR A 100 32.36 5.90 3.94
C THR A 100 32.48 7.43 3.82
N ASP A 101 33.56 8.01 4.38
CA ASP A 101 33.75 9.47 4.30
C ASP A 101 33.94 9.98 2.86
N GLU A 102 34.38 9.13 1.96
CA GLU A 102 34.46 9.44 0.52
C GLU A 102 33.09 9.44 -0.11
N GLN A 103 32.24 8.44 0.21
CA GLN A 103 30.86 8.33 -0.27
C GLN A 103 30.00 9.49 0.23
N LYS A 104 30.16 9.92 1.47
CA LYS A 104 29.45 11.09 2.03
C LYS A 104 29.68 12.37 1.25
N LYS A 105 30.85 12.50 0.59
CA LYS A 105 31.20 13.71 -0.18
C LYS A 105 30.68 13.71 -1.61
N SER A 106 30.47 12.55 -2.21
CA SER A 106 30.20 12.44 -3.66
C SER A 106 28.95 11.68 -4.04
N MET A 107 28.41 10.82 -3.13
CA MET A 107 27.29 9.95 -3.45
C MET A 107 26.01 10.75 -3.70
N LYS A 108 25.29 10.36 -4.74
CA LYS A 108 23.97 10.90 -5.09
C LYS A 108 22.88 9.93 -4.67
N LYS A 109 21.69 10.44 -4.40
CA LYS A 109 20.49 9.66 -4.04
C LYS A 109 20.22 8.51 -5.03
N ASN A 110 20.34 8.78 -6.33
CA ASN A 110 20.14 7.75 -7.36
C ASN A 110 21.20 6.65 -7.34
N GLU A 111 22.45 6.96 -6.96
CA GLU A 111 23.50 5.97 -6.78
C GLU A 111 23.24 5.08 -5.56
N LEU A 112 22.75 5.68 -4.47
CA LEU A 112 22.33 4.94 -3.27
C LEU A 112 21.16 4.01 -3.61
N LYS A 113 20.12 4.50 -4.30
CA LYS A 113 19.00 3.67 -4.77
C LYS A 113 19.49 2.49 -5.61
N HIS A 114 20.36 2.75 -6.57
CA HIS A 114 20.90 1.70 -7.45
C HIS A 114 21.67 0.64 -6.66
N THR A 115 22.59 1.06 -5.80
CA THR A 115 23.41 0.16 -4.96
C THR A 115 22.54 -0.71 -4.06
N LEU A 116 21.52 -0.14 -3.43
CA LEU A 116 20.62 -0.88 -2.53
C LEU A 116 19.71 -1.83 -3.30
N LYS A 117 19.21 -1.44 -4.48
CA LYS A 117 18.44 -2.33 -5.34
C LYS A 117 19.26 -3.53 -5.79
N GLU A 118 20.49 -3.32 -6.27
CA GLU A 118 21.38 -4.41 -6.67
C GLU A 118 21.66 -5.37 -5.51
N ALA A 119 21.90 -4.83 -4.31
CA ALA A 119 22.13 -5.64 -3.12
C ALA A 119 20.89 -6.46 -2.73
N ALA A 120 19.69 -5.85 -2.81
CA ALA A 120 18.43 -6.51 -2.48
C ALA A 120 18.08 -7.60 -3.52
N ILE A 121 18.24 -7.30 -4.80
CA ILE A 121 18.02 -8.27 -5.90
C ILE A 121 19.00 -9.45 -5.75
N LYS A 122 20.27 -9.18 -5.48
CA LYS A 122 21.27 -10.23 -5.28
C LYS A 122 20.94 -11.12 -4.08
N LEU A 123 20.42 -10.55 -3.00
CA LEU A 123 19.96 -11.32 -1.84
C LEU A 123 18.83 -12.27 -2.24
N TYR A 124 17.84 -11.77 -2.96
CA TYR A 124 16.76 -12.58 -3.48
C TYR A 124 17.23 -13.68 -4.44
N GLU A 125 18.14 -13.37 -5.38
CA GLU A 125 18.73 -14.35 -6.31
C GLU A 125 19.53 -15.44 -5.57
N THR A 126 20.20 -15.08 -4.47
CA THR A 126 20.88 -16.05 -3.61
C THR A 126 19.86 -17.00 -2.98
N LYS A 127 18.74 -16.47 -2.51
CA LYS A 127 17.62 -17.26 -1.97
C LYS A 127 16.99 -18.15 -3.03
N GLU A 128 16.75 -17.61 -4.23
CA GLU A 128 16.24 -18.36 -5.37
C GLU A 128 17.11 -19.56 -5.73
N ALA A 129 18.45 -19.40 -5.69
CA ALA A 129 19.41 -20.44 -6.00
C ALA A 129 19.49 -21.59 -4.95
N GLU A 130 18.89 -21.43 -3.78
CA GLU A 130 18.77 -22.49 -2.77
C GLU A 130 17.78 -23.58 -3.20
N PHE A 131 16.88 -23.29 -4.15
CA PHE A 131 15.87 -24.21 -4.62
C PHE A 131 16.38 -25.05 -5.81
N PRO A 132 16.25 -26.37 -5.77
CA PRO A 132 16.71 -27.24 -6.85
C PRO A 132 15.99 -27.00 -8.18
N GLU A 133 14.71 -26.64 -8.10
CA GLU A 133 13.85 -26.37 -9.26
C GLU A 133 13.25 -24.98 -9.17
N PRO A 134 13.37 -24.14 -10.22
CA PRO A 134 12.84 -22.77 -10.22
C PRO A 134 11.33 -22.69 -9.93
N GLU A 135 10.57 -23.70 -10.32
CA GLU A 135 9.13 -23.76 -10.11
C GLU A 135 8.74 -23.80 -8.64
N GLN A 136 9.59 -24.38 -7.78
CA GLN A 136 9.33 -24.49 -6.35
C GLN A 136 9.24 -23.12 -5.68
N ILE A 137 10.20 -22.26 -5.94
CA ILE A 137 10.17 -20.89 -5.38
C ILE A 137 9.02 -20.09 -5.99
N ARG A 138 8.70 -20.26 -7.31
CA ARG A 138 7.53 -19.61 -7.95
C ARG A 138 6.22 -19.98 -7.25
N GLU A 139 6.08 -21.23 -6.87
CA GLU A 139 4.89 -21.68 -6.14
C GLU A 139 4.83 -21.09 -4.71
N ILE A 140 5.95 -21.03 -4.01
CA ILE A 140 6.04 -20.39 -2.69
C ILE A 140 5.66 -18.92 -2.80
N GLU A 141 6.22 -18.17 -3.75
CA GLU A 141 5.91 -16.77 -3.99
C GLU A 141 4.41 -16.56 -4.25
N ARG A 142 3.82 -17.42 -5.08
CA ARG A 142 2.38 -17.37 -5.37
C ARG A 142 1.54 -17.58 -4.11
N VAL A 143 1.84 -18.62 -3.35
CA VAL A 143 1.11 -18.94 -2.11
C VAL A 143 1.25 -17.84 -1.07
N VAL A 144 2.46 -17.32 -0.87
CA VAL A 144 2.72 -16.23 0.06
C VAL A 144 1.95 -14.97 -0.35
N LEU A 145 2.07 -14.55 -1.61
CA LEU A 145 1.40 -13.35 -2.11
C LEU A 145 -0.12 -13.46 -1.99
N LEU A 146 -0.72 -14.59 -2.40
CA LEU A 146 -2.16 -14.81 -2.28
C LEU A 146 -2.62 -14.73 -0.81
N LYS A 147 -1.88 -15.36 0.09
CA LYS A 147 -2.19 -15.32 1.53
C LYS A 147 -2.11 -13.90 2.09
N VAL A 148 -1.09 -13.15 1.71
CA VAL A 148 -0.93 -11.75 2.16
C VAL A 148 -2.04 -10.89 1.60
N ILE A 149 -2.35 -10.99 0.30
CA ILE A 149 -3.47 -10.25 -0.32
C ILE A 149 -4.77 -10.54 0.43
N ASP A 150 -5.10 -11.82 0.64
CA ASP A 150 -6.37 -12.20 1.27
C ASP A 150 -6.47 -11.64 2.70
N ASN A 151 -5.41 -11.73 3.50
CA ASN A 151 -5.39 -11.21 4.86
C ASN A 151 -5.50 -9.67 4.91
N LYS A 152 -4.74 -8.97 4.07
CA LYS A 152 -4.76 -7.49 4.04
C LYS A 152 -6.07 -6.96 3.51
N TRP A 153 -6.65 -7.61 2.52
CA TRP A 153 -7.96 -7.25 1.99
C TRP A 153 -9.07 -7.40 3.03
N MET A 154 -9.07 -8.50 3.78
CA MET A 154 -10.05 -8.71 4.86
C MET A 154 -9.97 -7.60 5.93
N SER A 155 -8.75 -7.29 6.40
CA SER A 155 -8.55 -6.19 7.35
C SER A 155 -8.97 -4.85 6.78
N HIS A 156 -8.67 -4.60 5.49
CA HIS A 156 -9.05 -3.36 4.82
C HIS A 156 -10.57 -3.18 4.73
N LEU A 157 -11.32 -4.25 4.51
CA LEU A 157 -12.79 -4.19 4.52
C LEU A 157 -13.33 -3.75 5.90
N ASP A 158 -12.77 -4.30 6.98
CA ASP A 158 -13.14 -3.91 8.35
C ASP A 158 -12.81 -2.43 8.61
N ASP A 159 -11.64 -1.97 8.16
CA ASP A 159 -11.21 -0.56 8.28
C ASP A 159 -12.10 0.38 7.47
N MET A 160 -12.54 -0.04 6.26
CA MET A 160 -13.46 0.73 5.41
C MET A 160 -14.86 0.84 6.03
N ASP A 161 -15.34 -0.22 6.71
CA ASP A 161 -16.60 -0.16 7.45
C ASP A 161 -16.50 0.81 8.63
N ALA A 162 -15.39 0.77 9.39
CA ALA A 162 -15.13 1.72 10.47
C ALA A 162 -15.03 3.17 9.96
N LEU A 163 -14.36 3.40 8.81
CA LEU A 163 -14.30 4.71 8.17
C LEU A 163 -15.70 5.23 7.81
N ARG A 164 -16.57 4.37 7.24
CA ARG A 164 -17.93 4.74 6.87
C ARG A 164 -18.76 5.17 8.07
N GLU A 165 -18.64 4.46 9.20
CA GLU A 165 -19.31 4.81 10.45
C GLU A 165 -18.76 6.13 11.02
N GLY A 166 -17.43 6.31 11.01
CA GLY A 166 -16.76 7.50 11.54
C GLY A 166 -17.09 8.78 10.78
N ILE A 167 -17.15 8.72 9.45
CA ILE A 167 -17.50 9.89 8.61
C ILE A 167 -18.94 10.33 8.84
N GLY A 168 -19.87 9.40 9.07
CA GLY A 168 -21.24 9.71 9.44
C GLY A 168 -21.35 10.55 10.72
N LEU A 169 -20.43 10.37 11.66
CA LEU A 169 -20.37 11.14 12.91
C LEU A 169 -19.70 12.52 12.73
N GLN A 170 -18.79 12.65 11.76
CA GLN A 170 -18.08 13.91 11.46
C GLN A 170 -18.86 14.87 10.56
N ALA A 171 -20.00 14.47 10.02
CA ALA A 171 -20.84 15.28 9.13
C ALA A 171 -21.35 16.61 9.74
N TYR A 172 -21.02 16.91 10.99
CA TYR A 172 -21.21 18.22 11.65
C TYR A 172 -20.16 19.26 11.25
N GLY A 173 -19.07 18.89 10.53
CA GLY A 173 -18.10 19.80 9.96
C GLY A 173 -18.53 20.31 8.57
N GLN A 174 -18.05 21.47 8.14
CA GLN A 174 -18.41 22.13 6.87
C GLN A 174 -17.88 21.42 5.60
N ARG A 175 -17.41 20.16 5.68
CA ARG A 175 -16.84 19.40 4.55
C ARG A 175 -17.84 18.39 4.02
N ASP A 176 -17.79 18.14 2.70
CA ASP A 176 -18.60 17.10 2.07
C ASP A 176 -18.15 15.70 2.55
N PRO A 177 -19.01 14.94 3.23
CA PRO A 177 -18.67 13.62 3.75
C PRO A 177 -18.21 12.63 2.65
N VAL A 178 -18.71 12.78 1.42
CA VAL A 178 -18.33 11.91 0.30
C VAL A 178 -16.89 12.18 -0.14
N VAL A 179 -16.50 13.44 -0.18
CA VAL A 179 -15.12 13.82 -0.53
C VAL A 179 -14.14 13.33 0.52
N GLU A 180 -14.45 13.55 1.81
CA GLU A 180 -13.59 13.08 2.92
C GLU A 180 -13.46 11.54 2.90
N TYR A 181 -14.58 10.84 2.66
CA TYR A 181 -14.56 9.38 2.53
C TYR A 181 -13.66 8.92 1.38
N LYS A 182 -13.81 9.52 0.20
CA LYS A 182 -13.00 9.15 -0.98
C LYS A 182 -11.51 9.38 -0.75
N MET A 183 -11.13 10.49 -0.13
CA MET A 183 -9.73 10.79 0.19
C MET A 183 -9.16 9.79 1.19
N ALA A 184 -9.84 9.58 2.31
CA ALA A 184 -9.39 8.62 3.33
C ALA A 184 -9.34 7.18 2.78
N ALA A 185 -10.34 6.77 2.02
CA ALA A 185 -10.39 5.46 1.38
C ALA A 185 -9.24 5.23 0.40
N PHE A 186 -8.85 6.27 -0.36
CA PHE A 186 -7.70 6.23 -1.26
C PHE A 186 -6.39 6.04 -0.50
N ASP A 187 -6.17 6.82 0.57
CA ASP A 187 -4.97 6.73 1.39
C ASP A 187 -4.86 5.35 2.08
N MET A 188 -5.96 4.85 2.62
CA MET A 188 -6.04 3.52 3.25
C MET A 188 -5.75 2.41 2.24
N PHE A 189 -6.29 2.51 1.03
CA PHE A 189 -6.05 1.53 -0.03
C PHE A 189 -4.58 1.52 -0.47
N ASN A 190 -3.96 2.68 -0.67
CA ASN A 190 -2.53 2.78 -0.99
C ASN A 190 -1.66 2.20 0.12
N SER A 191 -1.98 2.47 1.38
CA SER A 191 -1.28 1.91 2.54
C SER A 191 -1.39 0.38 2.58
N MET A 192 -2.57 -0.17 2.25
CA MET A 192 -2.77 -1.61 2.14
C MET A 192 -1.91 -2.20 1.02
N ILE A 193 -1.85 -1.59 -0.17
CA ILE A 193 -1.01 -2.06 -1.29
C ILE A 193 0.46 -2.08 -0.90
N THR A 194 0.97 -1.01 -0.27
CA THR A 194 2.35 -0.96 0.25
C THR A 194 2.59 -2.08 1.27
N SER A 195 1.66 -2.28 2.19
CA SER A 195 1.75 -3.35 3.20
C SER A 195 1.73 -4.76 2.59
N ILE A 196 1.01 -4.98 1.48
CA ILE A 196 1.04 -6.24 0.73
C ILE A 196 2.44 -6.48 0.16
N GLN A 197 3.06 -5.48 -0.45
CA GLN A 197 4.42 -5.59 -1.00
C GLN A 197 5.43 -5.92 0.09
N GLU A 198 5.42 -5.14 1.18
CA GLU A 198 6.35 -5.31 2.30
C GLU A 198 6.22 -6.67 2.98
N ASP A 199 5.00 -7.10 3.32
CA ASP A 199 4.78 -8.37 4.00
C ASP A 199 5.09 -9.56 3.09
N THR A 200 4.84 -9.44 1.79
CA THR A 200 5.21 -10.48 0.81
C THR A 200 6.73 -10.64 0.75
N VAL A 201 7.48 -9.54 0.56
CA VAL A 201 8.95 -9.59 0.49
C VAL A 201 9.57 -10.03 1.82
N ARG A 202 9.01 -9.62 2.95
CA ARG A 202 9.47 -10.05 4.28
C ARG A 202 9.30 -11.54 4.53
N MET A 203 8.28 -12.16 3.92
CA MET A 203 7.98 -13.59 4.10
C MET A 203 8.78 -14.50 3.15
N LEU A 204 9.33 -13.94 2.07
CA LEU A 204 10.13 -14.66 1.10
C LEU A 204 11.62 -14.67 1.50
#